data_d4231c2d14bcc1671b3f743a49ca810b
#
_entry.id   d4231c2d14bcc1671b3f743a49ca810b
#
_cell.length_a   1.000
_cell.length_b   1.000
_cell.length_c   1.000
_cell.angle_alpha   90.00
_cell.angle_beta   90.00
_cell.angle_gamma   90.00
#
_symmetry.space_group_name_H-M   'P 1'
#
loop_
_entity.id
_entity.type
_entity.pdbx_description
1 polymer ?
#
loop_
_entity_poly.entity_id
_entity_poly.type
_entity_poly.pdbx_seq_one_letter_code
_entity_poly.pdbx_strand_id
1 'polypeptide(L)'
;MNLSELIYNSRNQLKPCWLLSSVICIFYALIISVPSELNAFGELLSILLAGPLQLGLCIYFLKISKGSNPSFNYIFDGFKPLLNILLAFLSINLITLIGLFFLILPGIILSLGLSMTYYIIAENPEISFHKAIEKSWKIMDGHKMQLFKLHLYFIPWYILGILFFIVGVFVVMPWHNLSLANYYKVISENNFELTN
;
A
#
# COMPACT_ATOMS: atom_id res chain seq x y z
N MET A 1 -3.05 -1.47 20.48
CA MET A 1 -3.47 -0.46 19.47
C MET A 1 -4.96 -0.58 19.22
N ASN A 2 -5.72 0.51 19.38
CA ASN A 2 -7.15 0.54 19.06
C ASN A 2 -7.34 0.81 17.56
N LEU A 3 -7.77 -0.21 16.81
CA LEU A 3 -7.90 -0.13 15.35
C LEU A 3 -8.97 0.90 14.91
N SER A 4 -10.07 1.00 15.64
CA SER A 4 -11.15 1.95 15.33
C SER A 4 -10.70 3.39 15.48
N GLU A 5 -9.90 3.66 16.49
CA GLU A 5 -9.31 4.99 16.72
C GLU A 5 -8.28 5.35 15.63
N LEU A 6 -7.45 4.40 15.22
CA LEU A 6 -6.50 4.59 14.13
C LEU A 6 -7.22 4.96 12.83
N ILE A 7 -8.27 4.21 12.46
CA ILE A 7 -9.05 4.46 11.24
C ILE A 7 -9.76 5.83 11.32
N TYR A 8 -10.32 6.18 12.47
CA TYR A 8 -10.96 7.47 12.68
C TYR A 8 -9.96 8.63 12.56
N ASN A 9 -8.79 8.51 13.18
CA ASN A 9 -7.73 9.51 13.11
C ASN A 9 -7.21 9.67 11.68
N SER A 10 -7.04 8.57 10.93
CA SER A 10 -6.66 8.61 9.51
C SER A 10 -7.68 9.38 8.67
N ARG A 11 -8.99 9.19 8.93
CA ARG A 11 -10.04 9.95 8.26
C ARG A 11 -9.94 11.45 8.53
N ASN A 12 -9.72 11.83 9.79
CA ASN A 12 -9.59 13.24 10.16
C ASN A 12 -8.33 13.89 9.56
N GLN A 13 -7.22 13.16 9.55
CA GLN A 13 -5.96 13.58 8.95
C GLN A 13 -6.07 13.78 7.43
N LEU A 14 -6.91 12.98 6.77
CA LEU A 14 -7.13 13.07 5.33
C LEU A 14 -8.01 14.26 4.92
N LYS A 15 -8.91 14.76 5.78
CA LYS A 15 -9.89 15.81 5.45
C LYS A 15 -9.32 16.99 4.63
N PRO A 16 -8.17 17.61 5.01
CA PRO A 16 -7.66 18.79 4.30
C PRO A 16 -7.10 18.45 2.91
N CYS A 17 -6.75 17.20 2.63
CA CYS A 17 -6.12 16.79 1.38
C CYS A 17 -6.90 15.68 0.64
N TRP A 18 -8.15 15.44 1.00
CA TRP A 18 -8.96 14.35 0.43
C TRP A 18 -9.06 14.42 -1.09
N LEU A 19 -9.37 15.61 -1.62
CA LEU A 19 -9.50 15.80 -3.06
C LEU A 19 -8.20 15.47 -3.80
N LEU A 20 -7.07 16.01 -3.34
CA LEU A 20 -5.77 15.73 -3.94
C LEU A 20 -5.41 14.24 -3.87
N SER A 21 -5.68 13.62 -2.72
CA SER A 21 -5.44 12.18 -2.53
C SER A 21 -6.31 11.32 -3.43
N SER A 22 -7.58 11.71 -3.65
CA SER A 22 -8.48 11.03 -4.60
C SER A 22 -7.98 11.16 -6.04
N VAL A 23 -7.55 12.36 -6.44
CA VAL A 23 -6.96 12.59 -7.78
C VAL A 23 -5.73 11.72 -8.00
N ILE A 24 -4.85 11.59 -7.00
CA ILE A 24 -3.66 10.72 -7.06
C ILE A 24 -4.06 9.24 -7.20
N CYS A 25 -5.07 8.79 -6.47
CA CYS A 25 -5.57 7.42 -6.59
C CYS A 25 -6.21 7.15 -7.96
N ILE A 26 -6.95 8.12 -8.52
CA ILE A 26 -7.51 8.04 -9.88
C ILE A 26 -6.38 7.99 -10.91
N PHE A 27 -5.38 8.86 -10.79
CA PHE A 27 -4.21 8.89 -11.66
C PHE A 27 -3.47 7.54 -11.66
N TYR A 28 -3.24 6.98 -10.47
CA TYR A 28 -2.66 5.65 -10.32
C TYR A 28 -3.48 4.57 -11.04
N ALA A 29 -4.79 4.54 -10.80
CA ALA A 29 -5.67 3.55 -11.40
C ALA A 29 -5.70 3.67 -12.94
N LEU A 30 -5.77 4.88 -13.50
CA LEU A 30 -5.79 5.11 -14.94
C LEU A 30 -4.48 4.68 -15.61
N ILE A 31 -3.32 5.00 -15.03
CA ILE A 31 -2.03 4.64 -15.62
C ILE A 31 -1.83 3.12 -15.65
N ILE A 32 -2.40 2.38 -14.70
CA ILE A 32 -2.26 0.93 -14.68
C ILE A 32 -3.32 0.25 -15.56
N SER A 33 -4.57 0.72 -15.52
CA SER A 33 -5.66 0.03 -16.22
C SER A 33 -5.72 0.34 -17.72
N VAL A 34 -5.46 1.57 -18.15
CA VAL A 34 -5.63 1.95 -19.56
C VAL A 34 -4.66 1.22 -20.50
N PRO A 35 -3.36 1.12 -20.23
CA PRO A 35 -2.44 0.41 -21.11
C PRO A 35 -2.74 -1.10 -21.19
N SER A 36 -3.18 -1.72 -20.09
CA SER A 36 -3.47 -3.17 -20.05
C SER A 36 -4.61 -3.58 -20.99
N GLU A 37 -5.53 -2.69 -21.30
CA GLU A 37 -6.66 -2.95 -22.20
C GLU A 37 -6.30 -2.83 -23.70
N LEU A 38 -5.13 -2.25 -24.03
CA LEU A 38 -4.78 -1.96 -25.42
C LEU A 38 -4.18 -3.16 -26.16
N ASN A 39 -3.18 -3.80 -25.58
CA ASN A 39 -2.48 -4.96 -26.16
C ASN A 39 -1.45 -5.55 -25.18
N ALA A 40 -0.79 -6.65 -25.57
CA ALA A 40 0.25 -7.31 -24.76
C ALA A 40 1.42 -6.39 -24.38
N PHE A 41 1.79 -5.43 -25.22
CA PHE A 41 2.81 -4.43 -24.88
C PHE A 41 2.33 -3.48 -23.77
N GLY A 42 1.07 -3.07 -23.83
CA GLY A 42 0.44 -2.25 -22.78
C GLY A 42 0.34 -3.00 -21.45
N GLU A 43 0.05 -4.29 -21.47
CA GLU A 43 0.05 -5.13 -20.27
C GLU A 43 1.45 -5.20 -19.62
N LEU A 44 2.50 -5.41 -20.43
CA LEU A 44 3.88 -5.38 -19.95
C LEU A 44 4.25 -4.01 -19.34
N LEU A 45 3.83 -2.93 -19.98
CA LEU A 45 4.04 -1.56 -19.49
C LEU A 45 3.33 -1.33 -18.16
N SER A 46 2.10 -1.80 -18.01
CA SER A 46 1.33 -1.71 -16.76
C SER A 46 2.03 -2.43 -15.62
N ILE A 47 2.55 -3.64 -15.86
CA ILE A 47 3.31 -4.40 -14.86
C ILE A 47 4.59 -3.67 -14.46
N LEU A 48 5.30 -3.07 -15.42
CA LEU A 48 6.53 -2.33 -15.17
C LEU A 48 6.29 -1.06 -14.34
N LEU A 49 5.17 -0.37 -14.58
CA LEU A 49 4.79 0.86 -13.87
C LEU A 49 4.15 0.59 -12.50
N ALA A 50 3.54 -0.59 -12.30
CA ALA A 50 2.80 -0.91 -11.08
C ALA A 50 3.68 -0.83 -9.82
N GLY A 51 4.89 -1.40 -9.85
CA GLY A 51 5.81 -1.36 -8.71
C GLY A 51 6.19 0.07 -8.28
N PRO A 52 6.77 0.88 -9.18
CA PRO A 52 7.15 2.26 -8.87
C PRO A 52 5.97 3.15 -8.44
N LEU A 53 4.83 3.05 -9.10
CA LEU A 53 3.65 3.82 -8.74
C LEU A 53 3.05 3.40 -7.40
N GLN A 54 3.05 2.10 -7.10
CA GLN A 54 2.64 1.58 -5.79
C GLN A 54 3.54 2.11 -4.67
N LEU A 55 4.86 2.12 -4.89
CA LEU A 55 5.80 2.73 -3.96
C LEU A 55 5.55 4.23 -3.81
N GLY A 56 5.29 4.94 -4.91
CA GLY A 56 4.94 6.36 -4.90
C GLY A 56 3.71 6.67 -4.05
N LEU A 57 2.66 5.83 -4.16
CA LEU A 57 1.48 5.92 -3.28
C LEU A 57 1.85 5.71 -1.80
N CYS A 58 2.66 4.69 -1.51
CA CYS A 58 3.12 4.45 -0.14
C CYS A 58 3.92 5.64 0.41
N ILE A 59 4.82 6.23 -0.38
CA ILE A 59 5.58 7.43 -0.02
C ILE A 59 4.63 8.60 0.28
N TYR A 60 3.65 8.84 -0.60
CA TYR A 60 2.68 9.92 -0.45
C TYR A 60 1.89 9.80 0.86
N PHE A 61 1.27 8.64 1.10
CA PHE A 61 0.48 8.45 2.31
C PHE A 61 1.32 8.36 3.58
N LEU A 62 2.55 7.83 3.49
CA LEU A 62 3.47 7.82 4.63
C LEU A 62 3.92 9.23 5.02
N LYS A 63 4.15 10.12 4.06
CA LYS A 63 4.47 11.52 4.35
C LYS A 63 3.29 12.25 5.01
N ILE A 64 2.05 12.01 4.56
CA ILE A 64 0.86 12.55 5.22
C ILE A 64 0.73 11.99 6.64
N SER A 65 0.92 10.69 6.84
CA SER A 65 0.93 10.04 8.16
C SER A 65 1.93 10.68 9.13
N LYS A 66 3.07 11.14 8.61
CA LYS A 66 4.11 11.86 9.37
C LYS A 66 3.86 13.37 9.49
N GLY A 67 2.71 13.88 9.02
CA GLY A 67 2.32 15.29 9.13
C GLY A 67 2.93 16.21 8.07
N SER A 68 3.51 15.67 7.00
CA SER A 68 4.02 16.47 5.89
C SER A 68 2.89 16.98 5.00
N ASN A 69 3.10 18.14 4.37
CA ASN A 69 2.17 18.69 3.39
C ASN A 69 2.03 17.75 2.17
N PRO A 70 0.81 17.45 1.72
CA PRO A 70 0.59 16.61 0.57
C PRO A 70 1.12 17.29 -0.72
N SER A 71 1.85 16.52 -1.55
CA SER A 71 2.34 16.98 -2.85
C SER A 71 2.20 15.88 -3.89
N PHE A 72 1.70 16.24 -5.08
CA PHE A 72 1.54 15.30 -6.19
C PHE A 72 2.88 14.68 -6.62
N ASN A 73 3.97 15.42 -6.47
CA ASN A 73 5.30 14.96 -6.89
C ASN A 73 5.79 13.70 -6.15
N TYR A 74 5.25 13.43 -4.97
CA TYR A 74 5.67 12.26 -4.19
C TYR A 74 5.38 10.92 -4.87
N ILE A 75 4.42 10.88 -5.80
CA ILE A 75 4.11 9.66 -6.55
C ILE A 75 5.28 9.26 -7.48
N PHE A 76 6.03 10.24 -7.97
CA PHE A 76 7.19 10.01 -8.83
C PHE A 76 8.46 9.65 -8.05
N ASP A 77 8.50 9.90 -6.74
CA ASP A 77 9.61 9.47 -5.89
C ASP A 77 9.76 7.94 -5.87
N GLY A 78 8.68 7.21 -6.16
CA GLY A 78 8.72 5.75 -6.27
C GLY A 78 9.56 5.21 -7.43
N PHE A 79 9.91 6.05 -8.41
CA PHE A 79 10.78 5.66 -9.53
C PHE A 79 12.27 5.74 -9.18
N LYS A 80 12.66 6.38 -8.08
CA LYS A 80 14.08 6.53 -7.70
C LYS A 80 14.79 5.18 -7.51
N PRO A 81 14.27 4.23 -6.70
CA PRO A 81 14.86 2.91 -6.56
C PRO A 81 14.31 1.91 -7.59
N LEU A 82 14.30 2.26 -8.90
CA LEU A 82 13.55 1.53 -9.93
C LEU A 82 13.83 0.03 -9.94
N LEU A 83 15.10 -0.38 -10.00
CA LEU A 83 15.47 -1.80 -10.06
C LEU A 83 15.05 -2.54 -8.79
N ASN A 84 15.31 -1.92 -7.64
CA ASN A 84 15.00 -2.50 -6.33
C ASN A 84 13.48 -2.71 -6.15
N ILE A 85 12.67 -1.71 -6.55
CA ILE A 85 11.21 -1.80 -6.41
C ILE A 85 10.60 -2.81 -7.40
N LEU A 86 11.13 -2.92 -8.62
CA LEU A 86 10.68 -3.93 -9.57
C LEU A 86 10.94 -5.34 -9.06
N LEU A 87 12.14 -5.59 -8.52
CA LEU A 87 12.48 -6.88 -7.92
C LEU A 87 11.59 -7.18 -6.70
N ALA A 88 11.35 -6.20 -5.84
CA ALA A 88 10.42 -6.34 -4.72
C ALA A 88 9.00 -6.67 -5.19
N PHE A 89 8.49 -5.92 -6.17
CA PHE A 89 7.16 -6.12 -6.74
C PHE A 89 6.99 -7.52 -7.32
N LEU A 90 7.93 -7.95 -8.17
CA LEU A 90 7.88 -9.28 -8.77
C LEU A 90 7.99 -10.39 -7.72
N SER A 91 8.88 -10.23 -6.74
CA SER A 91 9.05 -11.21 -5.65
C SER A 91 7.79 -11.35 -4.80
N ILE A 92 7.18 -10.24 -4.40
CA ILE A 92 5.94 -10.25 -3.59
C ILE A 92 4.82 -10.93 -4.35
N ASN A 93 4.62 -10.57 -5.63
CA ASN A 93 3.57 -11.16 -6.45
C ASN A 93 3.80 -12.66 -6.68
N LEU A 94 5.04 -13.08 -6.95
CA LEU A 94 5.38 -14.48 -7.15
C LEU A 94 5.15 -15.30 -5.87
N ILE A 95 5.64 -14.83 -4.72
CA ILE A 95 5.45 -15.50 -3.43
C ILE A 95 3.96 -15.61 -3.09
N THR A 96 3.19 -14.55 -3.29
CA THR A 96 1.75 -14.54 -3.04
C THR A 96 1.00 -15.49 -3.98
N LEU A 97 1.35 -15.49 -5.26
CA LEU A 97 0.76 -16.37 -6.27
C LEU A 97 1.01 -17.84 -5.94
N ILE A 98 2.24 -18.19 -5.58
CA ILE A 98 2.59 -19.55 -5.15
C ILE A 98 1.76 -19.92 -3.90
N GLY A 99 1.66 -19.03 -2.92
CA GLY A 99 0.86 -19.25 -1.73
C GLY A 99 -0.62 -19.51 -2.03
N LEU A 100 -1.20 -18.73 -2.95
CA LEU A 100 -2.59 -18.89 -3.39
C LEU A 100 -2.81 -20.19 -4.18
N PHE A 101 -1.83 -20.59 -4.98
CA PHE A 101 -1.88 -21.85 -5.74
C PHE A 101 -1.95 -23.07 -4.84
N PHE A 102 -1.20 -23.09 -3.75
CA PHE A 102 -1.23 -24.22 -2.81
C PHE A 102 -2.51 -24.23 -1.97
N LEU A 103 -2.90 -23.11 -1.38
CA LEU A 103 -4.13 -22.93 -0.60
C LEU A 103 -4.42 -21.42 -0.42
N ILE A 104 -5.69 -21.03 -0.42
CA ILE A 104 -6.12 -19.64 -0.24
C ILE A 104 -5.61 -19.04 1.09
N LEU A 105 -5.67 -19.81 2.19
CA LEU A 105 -5.24 -19.33 3.51
C LEU A 105 -3.75 -18.99 3.59
N PRO A 106 -2.80 -19.84 3.15
CA PRO A 106 -1.38 -19.47 3.09
C PRO A 106 -1.13 -18.24 2.21
N GLY A 107 -1.81 -18.11 1.07
CA GLY A 107 -1.68 -16.95 0.19
C GLY A 107 -2.06 -15.65 0.89
N ILE A 108 -3.17 -15.64 1.65
CA ILE A 108 -3.58 -14.48 2.45
C ILE A 108 -2.54 -14.16 3.53
N ILE A 109 -2.04 -15.17 4.24
CA ILE A 109 -1.03 -14.97 5.30
C ILE A 109 0.26 -14.39 4.72
N LEU A 110 0.70 -14.87 3.55
CA LEU A 110 1.87 -14.36 2.85
C LEU A 110 1.66 -12.91 2.39
N SER A 111 0.53 -12.60 1.75
CA SER A 111 0.22 -11.25 1.31
C SER A 111 0.18 -10.24 2.46
N LEU A 112 -0.43 -10.62 3.59
CA LEU A 112 -0.45 -9.79 4.81
C LEU A 112 0.96 -9.61 5.40
N GLY A 113 1.77 -10.67 5.42
CA GLY A 113 3.15 -10.62 5.93
C GLY A 113 4.06 -9.72 5.09
N LEU A 114 3.83 -9.66 3.78
CA LEU A 114 4.64 -8.88 2.84
C LEU A 114 4.09 -7.47 2.55
N SER A 115 2.92 -7.14 3.08
CA SER A 115 2.21 -5.88 2.80
C SER A 115 2.96 -4.60 3.18
N MET A 116 3.86 -4.68 4.19
CA MET A 116 4.61 -3.52 4.66
C MET A 116 5.92 -3.28 3.88
N THR A 117 6.28 -4.15 2.94
CA THR A 117 7.55 -4.05 2.18
C THR A 117 7.69 -2.71 1.46
N TYR A 118 6.62 -2.22 0.83
CA TYR A 118 6.64 -0.93 0.13
C TYR A 118 6.85 0.25 1.07
N TYR A 119 6.27 0.21 2.28
CA TYR A 119 6.46 1.25 3.30
C TYR A 119 7.90 1.25 3.83
N ILE A 120 8.51 0.08 3.98
CA ILE A 120 9.91 -0.07 4.40
C ILE A 120 10.85 0.53 3.35
N ILE A 121 10.63 0.26 2.06
CA ILE A 121 11.40 0.85 0.96
C ILE A 121 11.13 2.37 0.87
N ALA A 122 9.89 2.81 1.13
CA ALA A 122 9.53 4.23 1.16
C ALA A 122 10.28 5.02 2.25
N GLU A 123 10.54 4.41 3.41
CA GLU A 123 11.34 5.00 4.48
C GLU A 123 12.83 4.95 4.21
N ASN A 124 13.29 3.87 3.60
CA ASN A 124 14.72 3.61 3.39
C ASN A 124 14.95 3.11 1.94
N PRO A 125 15.05 4.01 0.96
CA PRO A 125 15.20 3.66 -0.45
C PRO A 125 16.47 2.85 -0.77
N GLU A 126 17.50 2.92 0.08
CA GLU A 126 18.78 2.20 -0.07
C GLU A 126 18.69 0.74 0.40
N ILE A 127 17.61 0.35 1.10
CA ILE A 127 17.45 -1.03 1.57
C ILE A 127 17.25 -1.98 0.37
N SER A 128 17.99 -3.10 0.34
CA SER A 128 17.78 -4.11 -0.69
C SER A 128 16.40 -4.77 -0.54
N PHE A 129 15.80 -5.17 -1.67
CA PHE A 129 14.46 -5.75 -1.69
C PHE A 129 14.32 -7.00 -0.81
N HIS A 130 15.35 -7.86 -0.75
CA HIS A 130 15.35 -9.03 0.14
C HIS A 130 15.24 -8.65 1.61
N LYS A 131 16.03 -7.65 2.04
CA LYS A 131 15.99 -7.16 3.43
C LYS A 131 14.66 -6.47 3.74
N ALA A 132 14.07 -5.77 2.78
CA ALA A 132 12.77 -5.14 2.94
C ALA A 132 11.65 -6.19 3.12
N ILE A 133 11.67 -7.27 2.33
CA ILE A 133 10.76 -8.41 2.44
C ILE A 133 10.91 -9.09 3.80
N GLU A 134 12.14 -9.42 4.20
CA GLU A 134 12.44 -10.04 5.48
C GLU A 134 11.98 -9.16 6.66
N LYS A 135 12.28 -7.87 6.59
CA LYS A 135 11.85 -6.90 7.61
C LYS A 135 10.34 -6.78 7.67
N SER A 136 9.64 -6.77 6.53
CA SER A 136 8.17 -6.78 6.47
C SER A 136 7.60 -8.00 7.19
N TRP A 137 8.14 -9.17 6.89
CA TRP A 137 7.70 -10.42 7.53
C TRP A 137 7.87 -10.41 9.04
N LYS A 138 9.01 -9.90 9.53
CA LYS A 138 9.31 -9.78 10.97
C LYS A 138 8.39 -8.77 11.66
N ILE A 139 8.21 -7.58 11.08
CA ILE A 139 7.34 -6.53 11.66
C ILE A 139 5.89 -6.99 11.72
N MET A 140 5.45 -7.79 10.73
CA MET A 140 4.08 -8.30 10.66
C MET A 140 3.84 -9.53 11.53
N ASP A 141 4.87 -10.04 12.23
CA ASP A 141 4.66 -11.14 13.18
C ASP A 141 3.80 -10.68 14.36
N GLY A 142 2.77 -11.46 14.69
CA GLY A 142 1.74 -11.07 15.67
C GLY A 142 0.74 -9.98 15.19
N HIS A 143 1.01 -9.28 14.09
CA HIS A 143 0.21 -8.15 13.62
C HIS A 143 -0.68 -8.46 12.39
N LYS A 144 -0.51 -9.63 11.74
CA LYS A 144 -1.24 -10.02 10.53
C LYS A 144 -2.76 -10.00 10.71
N MET A 145 -3.25 -10.50 11.87
CA MET A 145 -4.69 -10.52 12.16
C MET A 145 -5.28 -9.11 12.34
N GLN A 146 -4.52 -8.17 12.89
CA GLN A 146 -4.96 -6.78 13.03
C GLN A 146 -5.06 -6.11 11.66
N LEU A 147 -4.09 -6.33 10.78
CA LEU A 147 -4.12 -5.85 9.41
C LEU A 147 -5.27 -6.47 8.62
N PHE A 148 -5.53 -7.76 8.78
CA PHE A 148 -6.69 -8.43 8.18
C PHE A 148 -7.99 -7.77 8.60
N LYS A 149 -8.18 -7.48 9.90
CA LYS A 149 -9.35 -6.76 10.42
C LYS A 149 -9.47 -5.35 9.84
N LEU A 150 -8.34 -4.66 9.59
CA LEU A 150 -8.34 -3.35 8.94
C LEU A 150 -8.88 -3.46 7.51
N HIS A 151 -8.41 -4.41 6.71
CA HIS A 151 -8.95 -4.64 5.37
C HIS A 151 -10.45 -5.00 5.41
N LEU A 152 -10.84 -5.88 6.34
CA LEU A 152 -12.24 -6.30 6.50
C LEU A 152 -13.16 -5.11 6.83
N TYR A 153 -12.68 -4.14 7.63
CA TYR A 153 -13.42 -2.91 7.93
C TYR A 153 -13.72 -2.09 6.68
N PHE A 154 -12.83 -2.08 5.69
CA PHE A 154 -13.01 -1.29 4.47
C PHE A 154 -13.87 -2.00 3.41
N ILE A 155 -14.08 -3.32 3.49
CA ILE A 155 -14.91 -4.06 2.51
C ILE A 155 -16.31 -3.45 2.35
N PRO A 156 -17.09 -3.18 3.41
CA PRO A 156 -18.42 -2.58 3.27
C PRO A 156 -18.39 -1.21 2.58
N TRP A 157 -17.35 -0.40 2.86
CA TRP A 157 -17.18 0.91 2.25
C TRP A 157 -16.85 0.82 0.75
N TYR A 158 -16.06 -0.18 0.34
CA TYR A 158 -15.81 -0.43 -1.07
C TYR A 158 -17.08 -0.92 -1.80
N ILE A 159 -17.86 -1.79 -1.18
CA ILE A 159 -19.15 -2.25 -1.73
C ILE A 159 -20.09 -1.05 -1.93
N LEU A 160 -20.21 -0.17 -0.94
CA LEU A 160 -20.98 1.07 -1.06
C LEU A 160 -20.41 1.97 -2.17
N GLY A 161 -19.08 2.09 -2.27
CA GLY A 161 -18.42 2.89 -3.29
C GLY A 161 -18.72 2.40 -4.71
N ILE A 162 -18.79 1.10 -4.93
CA ILE A 162 -19.18 0.49 -6.21
C ILE A 162 -20.65 0.78 -6.51
N LEU A 163 -21.52 0.68 -5.51
CA LEU A 163 -22.96 0.96 -5.66
C LEU A 163 -23.24 2.42 -6.07
N PHE A 164 -22.38 3.36 -5.65
CA PHE A 164 -22.41 4.77 -6.05
C PHE A 164 -21.55 5.04 -7.30
N PHE A 165 -21.78 4.29 -8.41
CA PHE A 165 -21.17 4.48 -9.72
C PHE A 165 -19.63 4.45 -9.75
N ILE A 166 -19.01 3.58 -8.95
CA ILE A 166 -17.54 3.40 -8.90
C ILE A 166 -16.79 4.63 -8.37
N VAL A 167 -17.34 5.84 -8.52
CA VAL A 167 -16.73 7.10 -8.01
C VAL A 167 -16.46 7.02 -6.51
N GLY A 168 -17.35 6.38 -5.75
CA GLY A 168 -17.18 6.18 -4.32
C GLY A 168 -15.93 5.36 -3.95
N VAL A 169 -15.46 4.48 -4.81
CA VAL A 169 -14.21 3.73 -4.59
C VAL A 169 -13.02 4.67 -4.45
N PHE A 170 -12.94 5.71 -5.29
CA PHE A 170 -11.85 6.69 -5.26
C PHE A 170 -11.92 7.65 -4.06
N VAL A 171 -13.06 7.70 -3.38
CA VAL A 171 -13.21 8.42 -2.10
C VAL A 171 -12.73 7.54 -0.93
N VAL A 172 -13.00 6.24 -0.98
CA VAL A 172 -12.59 5.28 0.07
C VAL A 172 -11.10 4.94 -0.01
N MET A 173 -10.56 4.81 -1.21
CA MET A 173 -9.18 4.38 -1.47
C MET A 173 -8.11 5.24 -0.75
N PRO A 174 -8.16 6.58 -0.76
CA PRO A 174 -7.20 7.40 0.00
C PRO A 174 -7.30 7.16 1.51
N TRP A 175 -8.51 7.02 2.03
CA TRP A 175 -8.72 6.75 3.45
C TRP A 175 -8.14 5.39 3.87
N HIS A 176 -8.35 4.35 3.07
CA HIS A 176 -7.77 3.04 3.30
C HIS A 176 -6.23 3.09 3.26
N ASN A 177 -5.64 3.70 2.22
CA ASN A 177 -4.18 3.81 2.08
C ASN A 177 -3.54 4.63 3.22
N LEU A 178 -4.17 5.72 3.66
CA LEU A 178 -3.67 6.48 4.80
C LEU A 178 -3.80 5.68 6.11
N SER A 179 -4.86 4.89 6.27
CA SER A 179 -4.99 3.98 7.41
C SER A 179 -3.90 2.91 7.43
N LEU A 180 -3.49 2.39 6.26
CA LEU A 180 -2.35 1.48 6.13
C LEU A 180 -1.02 2.16 6.48
N ALA A 181 -0.81 3.40 6.03
CA ALA A 181 0.40 4.16 6.35
C ALA A 181 0.50 4.46 7.86
N ASN A 182 -0.61 4.84 8.49
CA ASN A 182 -0.66 5.04 9.94
C ASN A 182 -0.48 3.73 10.71
N TYR A 183 -1.02 2.62 10.18
CA TYR A 183 -0.81 1.30 10.75
C TYR A 183 0.67 0.90 10.72
N TYR A 184 1.33 1.06 9.56
CA TYR A 184 2.75 0.83 9.41
C TYR A 184 3.57 1.67 10.41
N LYS A 185 3.27 2.97 10.53
CA LYS A 185 3.95 3.87 11.46
C LYS A 185 3.90 3.33 12.88
N VAL A 186 2.72 2.97 13.39
CA VAL A 186 2.54 2.45 14.76
C VAL A 186 3.30 1.15 15.00
N ILE A 187 3.24 0.19 14.05
CA ILE A 187 3.94 -1.09 14.24
C ILE A 187 5.45 -0.97 14.09
N SER A 188 5.94 -0.04 13.26
CA SER A 188 7.38 0.19 13.10
C SER A 188 7.99 0.85 14.35
N GLU A 189 7.29 1.80 14.98
CA GLU A 189 7.69 2.45 16.22
C GLU A 189 7.75 1.43 17.37
N ASN A 190 6.73 0.59 17.54
CA ASN A 190 6.70 -0.43 18.58
C ASN A 190 7.83 -1.48 18.44
N ASN A 191 8.17 -1.87 17.21
CA ASN A 191 9.28 -2.81 16.97
C ASN A 191 10.65 -2.19 17.24
N PHE A 192 10.80 -0.87 17.07
CA PHE A 192 12.04 -0.18 17.37
C PHE A 192 12.29 -0.11 18.89
N GLU A 193 11.24 0.07 19.69
CA GLU A 193 11.32 0.06 21.16
C GLU A 193 11.68 -1.32 21.75
N LEU A 194 11.31 -2.41 21.07
CA LEU A 194 11.60 -3.78 21.52
C LEU A 194 13.02 -4.26 21.18
N THR A 195 13.73 -3.54 20.30
CA THR A 195 15.09 -3.90 19.84
C THR A 195 16.19 -3.08 20.50
N ASN A 196 15.84 -2.09 21.33
CA ASN A 196 16.74 -1.30 22.19
C ASN A 196 16.55 -1.67 23.65
#